data_4c09345e92d91d7434f829dd604b6c31
#
_entry.id   4c09345e92d91d7434f829dd604b6c31
#
_cell.length_a   1.000
_cell.length_b   1.000
_cell.length_c   1.000
_cell.angle_alpha   90.00
_cell.angle_beta   90.00
_cell.angle_gamma   90.00
#
_symmetry.space_group_name_H-M   'P 1'
#
loop_
_entity.id
_entity.type
_entity.pdbx_description
1 polymer ?
#
loop_
_entity_poly.entity_id
_entity_poly.type
_entity_poly.pdbx_seq_one_letter_code
_entity_poly.pdbx_strand_id
1 'polypeptide(L)'
;GIKVKLAKGFVSTPMVSLGVVNYKANLGIVITASHNPPSYNGYKLKGSFGGPLLPDEIDKVEKRIPDTNTLDIDKINLEDYKKNHLLKYIDLEKDYCKHAMNNFNLDKIKSSKINLAYDPMFGAGINVVKNLLPDTIQIHNEINPGFNGTPPEPIHRNLKELSELIKSRKNIDCGLATDGDADRIGLYNSKGEFIDSHHLILLLIHYLV
;
A
#
# COMPACT_ATOMS: atom_id res chain seq x y z
N GLY A 1 14.43 -25.91 -6.21
CA GLY A 1 13.24 -25.18 -5.76
C GLY A 1 13.45 -23.68 -5.82
N ILE A 2 12.36 -22.92 -5.82
CA ILE A 2 12.37 -21.44 -5.82
C ILE A 2 12.50 -20.95 -4.39
N LYS A 3 13.41 -19.99 -4.14
CA LYS A 3 13.51 -19.32 -2.85
C LYS A 3 12.49 -18.19 -2.75
N VAL A 4 11.66 -18.20 -1.72
CA VAL A 4 10.59 -17.24 -1.48
C VAL A 4 10.88 -16.39 -0.25
N LYS A 5 10.73 -15.09 -0.37
CA LYS A 5 10.66 -14.15 0.75
C LYS A 5 9.21 -13.72 0.91
N LEU A 6 8.59 -14.07 2.02
CA LEU A 6 7.19 -13.78 2.29
C LEU A 6 7.09 -12.66 3.33
N ALA A 7 6.28 -11.65 3.04
CA ALA A 7 6.03 -10.57 3.99
C ALA A 7 5.36 -11.09 5.27
N LYS A 8 5.70 -10.51 6.42
CA LYS A 8 4.99 -10.71 7.67
C LYS A 8 3.67 -9.93 7.64
N GLY A 9 2.55 -10.60 7.55
CA GLY A 9 1.26 -9.95 7.48
C GLY A 9 0.97 -9.32 6.11
N PHE A 10 -0.06 -8.44 6.06
CA PHE A 10 -0.40 -7.70 4.85
C PHE A 10 0.49 -6.46 4.72
N VAL A 11 0.85 -6.14 3.48
CA VAL A 11 1.73 -5.02 3.14
C VAL A 11 1.23 -4.30 1.89
N SER A 12 1.62 -3.05 1.73
CA SER A 12 1.22 -2.27 0.57
C SER A 12 1.94 -2.70 -0.72
N THR A 13 1.34 -2.40 -1.85
CA THR A 13 1.96 -2.63 -3.18
C THR A 13 3.32 -1.93 -3.31
N PRO A 14 3.50 -0.65 -2.87
CA PRO A 14 4.83 -0.02 -2.86
C PRO A 14 5.87 -0.72 -1.99
N MET A 15 5.48 -1.32 -0.86
CA MET A 15 6.41 -2.08 -0.02
C MET A 15 6.96 -3.30 -0.74
N VAL A 16 6.11 -4.01 -1.50
CA VAL A 16 6.58 -5.15 -2.31
C VAL A 16 7.49 -4.68 -3.44
N SER A 17 7.14 -3.60 -4.12
CA SER A 17 7.97 -3.00 -5.17
C SER A 17 9.38 -2.65 -4.66
N LEU A 18 9.48 -1.97 -3.53
CA LEU A 18 10.74 -1.66 -2.87
C LEU A 18 11.47 -2.93 -2.42
N GLY A 19 10.74 -3.89 -1.86
CA GLY A 19 11.30 -5.17 -1.42
C GLY A 19 11.94 -5.96 -2.55
N VAL A 20 11.33 -5.99 -3.74
CA VAL A 20 11.91 -6.64 -4.93
C VAL A 20 13.29 -6.08 -5.23
N VAL A 21 13.43 -4.75 -5.24
CA VAL A 21 14.71 -4.07 -5.52
C VAL A 21 15.71 -4.32 -4.40
N ASN A 22 15.35 -4.11 -3.14
CA ASN A 22 16.23 -4.21 -1.99
C ASN A 22 16.78 -5.63 -1.80
N TYR A 23 15.95 -6.64 -2.02
CA TYR A 23 16.32 -8.05 -1.90
C TYR A 23 16.85 -8.66 -3.19
N LYS A 24 16.96 -7.87 -4.27
CA LYS A 24 17.39 -8.32 -5.60
C LYS A 24 16.59 -9.55 -6.06
N ALA A 25 15.27 -9.52 -5.84
CA ALA A 25 14.40 -10.61 -6.26
C ALA A 25 14.16 -10.58 -7.77
N ASN A 26 14.03 -11.74 -8.38
CA ASN A 26 13.75 -11.85 -9.82
C ASN A 26 12.30 -11.44 -10.14
N LEU A 27 11.39 -11.66 -9.18
CA LEU A 27 9.95 -11.41 -9.33
C LEU A 27 9.35 -11.06 -7.97
N GLY A 28 8.40 -10.14 -7.98
CA GLY A 28 7.52 -9.87 -6.85
C GLY A 28 6.08 -10.25 -7.19
N ILE A 29 5.34 -10.71 -6.18
CA ILE A 29 3.92 -11.08 -6.30
C ILE A 29 3.15 -10.31 -5.23
N VAL A 30 2.06 -9.64 -5.64
CA VAL A 30 1.11 -9.00 -4.74
C VAL A 30 -0.27 -9.55 -5.01
N ILE A 31 -0.92 -10.06 -3.96
CA ILE A 31 -2.32 -10.47 -4.02
C ILE A 31 -3.14 -9.34 -3.42
N THR A 32 -3.96 -8.67 -4.24
CA THR A 32 -4.70 -7.48 -3.83
C THR A 32 -5.90 -7.22 -4.72
N ALA A 33 -6.98 -6.73 -4.12
CA ALA A 33 -8.11 -6.16 -4.87
C ALA A 33 -7.90 -4.66 -5.17
N SER A 34 -6.80 -4.05 -4.71
CA SER A 34 -6.53 -2.60 -4.78
C SER A 34 -7.69 -1.80 -4.18
N HIS A 35 -8.41 -1.05 -4.99
CA HIS A 35 -9.56 -0.21 -4.61
C HIS A 35 -10.92 -0.87 -4.85
N ASN A 36 -10.94 -2.14 -5.30
CA ASN A 36 -12.21 -2.84 -5.59
C ASN A 36 -12.88 -3.34 -4.29
N PRO A 37 -14.18 -3.69 -4.36
CA PRO A 37 -14.88 -4.33 -3.25
C PRO A 37 -14.19 -5.61 -2.76
N PRO A 38 -14.43 -6.03 -1.50
CA PRO A 38 -13.76 -7.20 -0.88
C PRO A 38 -14.05 -8.54 -1.56
N SER A 39 -15.07 -8.61 -2.42
CA SER A 39 -15.37 -9.79 -3.25
C SER A 39 -14.41 -9.99 -4.42
N TYR A 40 -13.62 -8.99 -4.74
CA TYR A 40 -12.59 -9.05 -5.80
C TYR A 40 -11.24 -9.44 -5.21
N ASN A 41 -10.41 -10.05 -6.04
CA ASN A 41 -9.00 -10.26 -5.75
C ASN A 41 -8.21 -10.22 -7.05
N GLY A 42 -6.94 -9.84 -6.97
CA GLY A 42 -6.06 -9.71 -8.12
C GLY A 42 -4.67 -10.27 -7.84
N TYR A 43 -3.97 -10.58 -8.90
CA TYR A 43 -2.62 -11.11 -8.88
C TYR A 43 -1.71 -10.19 -9.68
N LYS A 44 -0.93 -9.33 -8.97
CA LYS A 44 -0.02 -8.38 -9.60
C LYS A 44 1.39 -8.94 -9.62
N LEU A 45 2.05 -8.90 -10.79
CA LEU A 45 3.45 -9.26 -10.95
C LEU A 45 4.35 -8.02 -11.00
N LYS A 46 5.45 -8.04 -10.24
CA LYS A 46 6.49 -7.01 -10.22
C LYS A 46 7.77 -7.58 -10.79
N GLY A 47 8.32 -6.94 -11.82
CA GLY A 47 9.62 -7.30 -12.37
C GLY A 47 10.76 -7.03 -11.39
N SER A 48 11.96 -7.51 -11.70
CA SER A 48 13.17 -7.34 -10.87
C SER A 48 13.54 -5.88 -10.60
N PHE A 49 13.02 -4.95 -11.37
CA PHE A 49 13.17 -3.50 -11.22
C PHE A 49 12.13 -2.88 -10.25
N GLY A 50 11.23 -3.69 -9.66
CA GLY A 50 10.21 -3.26 -8.70
C GLY A 50 8.92 -2.71 -9.30
N GLY A 51 8.89 -2.40 -10.58
CA GLY A 51 7.69 -1.96 -11.31
C GLY A 51 6.79 -3.11 -11.75
N PRO A 52 5.58 -2.83 -12.25
CA PRO A 52 4.71 -3.84 -12.84
C PRO A 52 5.36 -4.43 -14.10
N LEU A 53 5.10 -5.72 -14.37
CA LEU A 53 5.46 -6.31 -15.67
C LEU A 53 4.64 -5.66 -16.78
N LEU A 54 5.26 -5.57 -17.95
CA LEU A 54 4.59 -5.08 -19.16
C LEU A 54 3.53 -6.09 -19.64
N PRO A 55 2.48 -5.65 -20.35
CA PRO A 55 1.43 -6.54 -20.85
C PRO A 55 1.96 -7.76 -21.61
N ASP A 56 2.92 -7.57 -22.51
CA ASP A 56 3.52 -8.66 -23.28
C ASP A 56 4.25 -9.70 -22.43
N GLU A 57 4.78 -9.30 -21.27
CA GLU A 57 5.42 -10.21 -20.31
C GLU A 57 4.37 -10.97 -19.51
N ILE A 58 3.29 -10.31 -19.13
CA ILE A 58 2.14 -10.92 -18.45
C ILE A 58 1.50 -11.96 -19.35
N ASP A 59 1.25 -11.65 -20.62
CA ASP A 59 0.71 -12.58 -21.63
C ASP A 59 1.54 -13.86 -21.75
N LYS A 60 2.87 -13.74 -21.69
CA LYS A 60 3.77 -14.91 -21.70
C LYS A 60 3.64 -15.78 -20.47
N VAL A 61 3.34 -15.19 -19.33
CA VAL A 61 3.07 -15.93 -18.08
C VAL A 61 1.72 -16.61 -18.17
N GLU A 62 0.68 -15.89 -18.56
CA GLU A 62 -0.71 -16.41 -18.67
C GLU A 62 -0.80 -17.61 -19.61
N LYS A 63 -0.16 -17.53 -20.77
CA LYS A 63 -0.10 -18.65 -21.74
C LYS A 63 0.57 -19.92 -21.20
N ARG A 64 1.27 -19.85 -20.07
CA ARG A 64 1.93 -20.99 -19.42
C ARG A 64 1.17 -21.52 -18.21
N ILE A 65 0.07 -20.89 -17.83
CA ILE A 65 -0.78 -21.37 -16.74
C ILE A 65 -1.52 -22.61 -17.28
N PRO A 66 -1.35 -23.77 -16.64
CA PRO A 66 -2.06 -24.99 -17.08
C PRO A 66 -3.54 -24.90 -16.73
N ASP A 67 -4.39 -25.52 -17.56
CA ASP A 67 -5.85 -25.58 -17.34
C ASP A 67 -6.23 -26.33 -16.05
N THR A 68 -5.35 -27.21 -15.58
CA THR A 68 -5.57 -27.98 -14.35
C THR A 68 -4.44 -27.77 -13.36
N ASN A 69 -4.78 -27.70 -12.06
CA ASN A 69 -3.79 -27.64 -11.01
C ASN A 69 -2.95 -28.92 -10.98
N THR A 70 -1.66 -28.79 -11.21
CA THR A 70 -0.71 -29.92 -11.20
C THR A 70 -0.11 -30.19 -9.82
N LEU A 71 -0.37 -29.30 -8.83
CA LEU A 71 0.16 -29.39 -7.48
C LEU A 71 -0.95 -29.80 -6.50
N ASP A 72 -0.66 -30.79 -5.67
CA ASP A 72 -1.48 -31.15 -4.54
C ASP A 72 -1.20 -30.17 -3.38
N ILE A 73 -2.02 -29.11 -3.31
CA ILE A 73 -1.84 -28.01 -2.35
C ILE A 73 -2.00 -28.52 -0.90
N ASP A 74 -2.83 -29.53 -0.69
CA ASP A 74 -3.11 -30.08 0.65
C ASP A 74 -1.90 -30.82 1.24
N LYS A 75 -0.96 -31.23 0.40
CA LYS A 75 0.32 -31.87 0.81
C LYS A 75 1.45 -30.86 1.06
N ILE A 76 1.22 -29.55 0.85
CA ILE A 76 2.24 -28.53 1.05
C ILE A 76 2.35 -28.20 2.53
N ASN A 77 3.55 -28.47 3.11
CA ASN A 77 3.88 -28.07 4.47
C ASN A 77 4.86 -26.89 4.46
N LEU A 78 4.43 -25.72 4.89
CA LEU A 78 5.26 -24.51 4.92
C LEU A 78 6.49 -24.65 5.84
N GLU A 79 6.41 -25.45 6.91
CA GLU A 79 7.55 -25.68 7.82
C GLU A 79 8.70 -26.41 7.13
N ASP A 80 8.40 -27.32 6.21
CA ASP A 80 9.44 -28.02 5.45
C ASP A 80 10.17 -27.06 4.49
N TYR A 81 9.46 -26.11 3.90
CA TYR A 81 10.09 -25.07 3.08
C TYR A 81 10.97 -24.13 3.91
N LYS A 82 10.58 -23.81 5.14
CA LYS A 82 11.40 -23.04 6.08
C LYS A 82 12.66 -23.80 6.47
N LYS A 83 12.54 -25.06 6.88
CA LYS A 83 13.68 -25.92 7.24
C LYS A 83 14.68 -26.07 6.10
N ASN A 84 14.20 -26.16 4.88
CA ASN A 84 15.01 -26.26 3.66
C ASN A 84 15.51 -24.91 3.14
N HIS A 85 15.32 -23.81 3.89
CA HIS A 85 15.71 -22.45 3.52
C HIS A 85 15.11 -21.95 2.19
N LEU A 86 13.99 -22.52 1.77
CA LEU A 86 13.25 -22.10 0.58
C LEU A 86 12.20 -21.01 0.90
N LEU A 87 11.75 -20.92 2.14
CA LEU A 87 10.82 -19.88 2.61
C LEU A 87 11.44 -19.10 3.77
N LYS A 88 11.48 -17.77 3.63
CA LYS A 88 11.91 -16.84 4.68
C LYS A 88 10.90 -15.73 4.86
N TYR A 89 10.46 -15.49 6.10
CA TYR A 89 9.66 -14.30 6.42
C TYR A 89 10.54 -13.06 6.51
N ILE A 90 10.06 -11.96 5.93
CA ILE A 90 10.73 -10.65 5.91
C ILE A 90 9.76 -9.55 6.38
N ASP A 91 10.31 -8.46 6.86
CA ASP A 91 9.57 -7.32 7.39
C ASP A 91 9.64 -6.14 6.42
N LEU A 92 8.78 -6.18 5.40
CA LEU A 92 8.74 -5.16 4.35
C LEU A 92 8.27 -3.79 4.87
N GLU A 93 7.40 -3.76 5.88
CA GLU A 93 6.93 -2.52 6.48
C GLU A 93 8.09 -1.77 7.16
N LYS A 94 8.89 -2.49 7.96
CA LYS A 94 10.08 -1.91 8.58
C LYS A 94 11.09 -1.40 7.56
N ASP A 95 11.32 -2.17 6.50
CA ASP A 95 12.24 -1.78 5.43
C ASP A 95 11.74 -0.53 4.70
N TYR A 96 10.43 -0.44 4.45
CA TYR A 96 9.79 0.72 3.84
C TYR A 96 9.87 1.96 4.74
N CYS A 97 9.55 1.84 6.02
CA CYS A 97 9.70 2.94 6.97
C CYS A 97 11.14 3.45 7.04
N LYS A 98 12.12 2.55 7.07
CA LYS A 98 13.54 2.92 7.03
C LYS A 98 13.90 3.66 5.74
N HIS A 99 13.39 3.18 4.60
CA HIS A 99 13.58 3.86 3.32
C HIS A 99 12.99 5.28 3.34
N ALA A 100 11.78 5.44 3.85
CA ALA A 100 11.13 6.75 3.96
C ALA A 100 11.93 7.69 4.88
N MET A 101 12.38 7.22 6.05
CA MET A 101 13.21 8.02 6.97
C MET A 101 14.53 8.48 6.35
N ASN A 102 15.11 7.68 5.47
CA ASN A 102 16.39 8.02 4.84
C ASN A 102 16.26 8.97 3.62
N ASN A 103 15.07 9.04 3.01
CA ASN A 103 14.86 9.78 1.76
C ASN A 103 13.97 11.03 1.91
N PHE A 104 13.26 11.17 3.03
CA PHE A 104 12.39 12.32 3.30
C PHE A 104 12.80 13.00 4.60
N ASN A 105 12.70 14.32 4.62
CA ASN A 105 12.99 15.11 5.82
C ASN A 105 11.76 15.08 6.77
N LEU A 106 11.59 13.98 7.48
CA LEU A 106 10.46 13.80 8.42
C LEU A 106 10.54 14.78 9.60
N ASP A 107 11.74 15.16 10.02
CA ASP A 107 11.91 16.13 11.12
C ASP A 107 11.39 17.52 10.70
N LYS A 108 11.59 17.91 9.44
CA LYS A 108 10.98 19.14 8.90
C LYS A 108 9.45 19.06 8.90
N ILE A 109 8.88 17.91 8.53
CA ILE A 109 7.43 17.70 8.56
C ILE A 109 6.90 17.80 10.00
N LYS A 110 7.53 17.10 10.95
CA LYS A 110 7.15 17.11 12.37
C LYS A 110 7.27 18.49 12.99
N SER A 111 8.35 19.23 12.67
CA SER A 111 8.58 20.59 13.20
C SER A 111 7.70 21.66 12.56
N SER A 112 7.07 21.39 11.42
CA SER A 112 6.21 22.36 10.72
C SER A 112 4.91 22.68 11.46
N LYS A 113 4.56 21.88 12.48
CA LYS A 113 3.30 21.96 13.24
C LYS A 113 2.04 21.79 12.38
N ILE A 114 2.17 21.19 11.20
CA ILE A 114 1.03 20.83 10.36
C ILE A 114 0.30 19.65 11.02
N ASN A 115 -0.98 19.85 11.31
CA ASN A 115 -1.84 18.80 11.86
C ASN A 115 -2.47 18.01 10.71
N LEU A 116 -2.11 16.74 10.62
CA LEU A 116 -2.57 15.83 9.58
C LEU A 116 -3.71 14.94 10.07
N ALA A 117 -4.70 14.71 9.22
CA ALA A 117 -5.62 13.59 9.33
C ALA A 117 -5.30 12.56 8.23
N TYR A 118 -5.47 11.29 8.54
CA TYR A 118 -5.20 10.20 7.60
C TYR A 118 -6.27 9.12 7.65
N ASP A 119 -6.72 8.71 6.48
CA ASP A 119 -7.66 7.61 6.29
C ASP A 119 -7.00 6.52 5.42
N PRO A 120 -6.50 5.44 6.00
CA PRO A 120 -6.01 4.28 5.25
C PRO A 120 -7.13 3.45 4.64
N MET A 121 -8.40 3.80 4.84
CA MET A 121 -9.57 3.07 4.36
C MET A 121 -9.51 1.56 4.70
N PHE A 122 -9.12 1.23 5.94
CA PHE A 122 -8.87 -0.14 6.43
C PHE A 122 -7.78 -0.91 5.67
N GLY A 123 -7.01 -0.23 4.82
CA GLY A 123 -6.02 -0.82 3.92
C GLY A 123 -4.63 -0.98 4.52
N ALA A 124 -3.69 -1.37 3.67
CA ALA A 124 -2.31 -1.71 4.07
C ALA A 124 -1.44 -0.48 4.46
N GLY A 125 -1.99 0.74 4.37
CA GLY A 125 -1.31 1.96 4.82
C GLY A 125 -1.37 2.23 6.33
N ILE A 126 -2.15 1.45 7.11
CA ILE A 126 -2.47 1.69 8.52
C ILE A 126 -1.22 2.01 9.36
N ASN A 127 -0.22 1.14 9.34
CA ASN A 127 0.90 1.23 10.27
C ASN A 127 1.98 2.21 9.84
N VAL A 128 2.20 2.38 8.53
CA VAL A 128 3.32 3.20 8.01
C VAL A 128 3.20 4.64 8.45
N VAL A 129 2.03 5.26 8.28
CA VAL A 129 1.81 6.65 8.68
C VAL A 129 1.90 6.79 10.19
N LYS A 130 1.35 5.84 10.95
CA LYS A 130 1.47 5.80 12.41
C LYS A 130 2.94 5.72 12.87
N ASN A 131 3.77 4.93 12.18
CA ASN A 131 5.18 4.76 12.52
C ASN A 131 6.04 5.98 12.14
N LEU A 132 5.73 6.63 11.02
CA LEU A 132 6.51 7.77 10.52
C LEU A 132 6.05 9.12 11.10
N LEU A 133 4.75 9.28 11.28
CA LEU A 133 4.09 10.52 11.72
C LEU A 133 3.06 10.19 12.82
N PRO A 134 3.52 9.87 14.05
CA PRO A 134 2.67 9.33 15.13
C PRO A 134 1.58 10.30 15.60
N ASP A 135 1.78 11.60 15.41
CA ASP A 135 0.82 12.64 15.81
C ASP A 135 -0.35 12.82 14.82
N THR A 136 -0.35 12.07 13.72
CA THR A 136 -1.42 12.10 12.71
C THR A 136 -2.71 11.52 13.29
N ILE A 137 -3.81 12.25 13.14
CA ILE A 137 -5.15 11.78 13.50
C ILE A 137 -5.58 10.75 12.45
N GLN A 138 -5.83 9.51 12.88
CA GLN A 138 -6.24 8.45 11.95
C GLN A 138 -7.67 8.01 12.21
N ILE A 139 -8.42 7.76 11.11
CA ILE A 139 -9.71 7.05 11.10
C ILE A 139 -9.56 5.78 10.28
N HIS A 140 -10.48 4.82 10.41
CA HIS A 140 -10.46 3.55 9.67
C HIS A 140 -9.10 2.82 9.71
N ASN A 141 -8.44 2.89 10.86
CA ASN A 141 -7.09 2.37 11.07
C ASN A 141 -7.05 1.01 11.79
N GLU A 142 -8.15 0.29 11.78
CA GLU A 142 -8.25 -1.09 12.23
C GLU A 142 -8.28 -2.08 11.06
N ILE A 143 -7.99 -3.35 11.36
CA ILE A 143 -8.07 -4.43 10.36
C ILE A 143 -9.54 -4.77 10.10
N ASN A 144 -10.02 -4.44 8.91
CA ASN A 144 -11.38 -4.77 8.47
C ASN A 144 -11.39 -5.20 7.01
N PRO A 145 -11.30 -6.51 6.71
CA PRO A 145 -11.29 -7.01 5.34
C PRO A 145 -12.57 -6.72 4.54
N GLY A 146 -13.65 -6.38 5.23
CA GLY A 146 -14.92 -5.99 4.60
C GLY A 146 -15.03 -4.51 4.27
N PHE A 147 -14.06 -3.66 4.67
CA PHE A 147 -14.01 -2.21 4.42
C PHE A 147 -15.32 -1.49 4.79
N ASN A 148 -16.07 -1.97 5.79
CA ASN A 148 -17.42 -1.50 6.15
C ASN A 148 -18.38 -1.41 4.94
N GLY A 149 -18.20 -2.28 3.93
CA GLY A 149 -19.02 -2.32 2.72
C GLY A 149 -18.73 -1.20 1.72
N THR A 150 -17.77 -0.32 2.00
CA THR A 150 -17.35 0.75 1.09
C THR A 150 -16.05 0.36 0.38
N PRO A 151 -15.98 0.35 -0.95
CA PRO A 151 -14.73 0.10 -1.65
C PRO A 151 -13.63 1.07 -1.20
N PRO A 152 -12.40 0.58 -0.92
CA PRO A 152 -11.31 1.41 -0.43
C PRO A 152 -10.69 2.24 -1.56
N GLU A 153 -11.49 3.04 -2.23
CA GLU A 153 -11.09 3.96 -3.30
C GLU A 153 -11.07 5.40 -2.77
N PRO A 154 -9.91 6.10 -2.78
CA PRO A 154 -9.74 7.40 -2.13
C PRO A 154 -10.29 8.55 -2.98
N ILE A 155 -11.58 8.49 -3.28
CA ILE A 155 -12.35 9.53 -3.99
C ILE A 155 -13.34 10.19 -3.05
N HIS A 156 -13.76 11.40 -3.37
CA HIS A 156 -14.56 12.22 -2.47
C HIS A 156 -15.83 11.53 -1.95
N ARG A 157 -16.52 10.76 -2.78
CA ARG A 157 -17.76 10.07 -2.38
C ARG A 157 -17.55 9.03 -1.26
N ASN A 158 -16.36 8.43 -1.18
CA ASN A 158 -16.02 7.38 -0.20
C ASN A 158 -15.32 7.94 1.05
N LEU A 159 -14.91 9.22 1.02
CA LEU A 159 -14.11 9.87 2.07
C LEU A 159 -14.91 10.96 2.83
N LYS A 160 -16.23 10.82 2.91
CA LYS A 160 -17.10 11.81 3.57
C LYS A 160 -16.72 11.98 5.05
N GLU A 161 -16.44 10.91 5.75
CA GLU A 161 -16.05 10.95 7.16
C GLU A 161 -14.74 11.71 7.40
N LEU A 162 -13.76 11.56 6.51
CA LEU A 162 -12.52 12.34 6.56
C LEU A 162 -12.81 13.84 6.34
N SER A 163 -13.65 14.19 5.36
CA SER A 163 -14.07 15.57 5.10
C SER A 163 -14.79 16.19 6.31
N GLU A 164 -15.71 15.45 6.92
CA GLU A 164 -16.48 15.89 8.10
C GLU A 164 -15.57 16.03 9.33
N LEU A 165 -14.63 15.11 9.54
CA LEU A 165 -13.63 15.20 10.59
C LEU A 165 -12.82 16.51 10.48
N ILE A 166 -12.34 16.84 9.26
CA ILE A 166 -11.58 18.07 9.02
C ILE A 166 -12.43 19.30 9.30
N LYS A 167 -13.67 19.32 8.79
CA LYS A 167 -14.62 20.45 9.00
C LYS A 167 -14.96 20.67 10.47
N SER A 168 -15.11 19.58 11.22
CA SER A 168 -15.46 19.63 12.65
C SER A 168 -14.30 20.06 13.55
N ARG A 169 -13.07 19.75 13.13
CA ARG A 169 -11.84 20.06 13.88
C ARG A 169 -11.06 21.16 13.17
N LYS A 170 -11.26 22.40 13.59
CA LYS A 170 -10.59 23.58 12.98
C LYS A 170 -9.05 23.59 13.03
N ASN A 171 -8.44 22.61 13.67
CA ASN A 171 -7.00 22.49 13.82
C ASN A 171 -6.38 21.44 12.90
N ILE A 172 -7.11 20.89 11.93
CA ILE A 172 -6.55 19.98 10.92
C ILE A 172 -6.24 20.80 9.66
N ASP A 173 -4.98 20.78 9.25
CA ASP A 173 -4.49 21.55 8.10
C ASP A 173 -4.63 20.80 6.78
N CYS A 174 -4.55 19.46 6.83
CA CYS A 174 -4.57 18.62 5.64
C CYS A 174 -5.09 17.22 5.97
N GLY A 175 -5.87 16.65 5.07
CA GLY A 175 -6.32 15.26 5.13
C GLY A 175 -5.76 14.44 3.99
N LEU A 176 -5.28 13.24 4.30
CA LEU A 176 -4.75 12.28 3.35
C LEU A 176 -5.56 10.99 3.42
N ALA A 177 -5.75 10.33 2.29
CA ALA A 177 -6.29 8.98 2.25
C ALA A 177 -5.51 8.11 1.26
N THR A 178 -5.44 6.80 1.52
CA THR A 178 -4.88 5.84 0.57
C THR A 178 -5.88 4.73 0.29
N ASP A 179 -5.75 4.10 -0.88
CA ASP A 179 -6.57 2.93 -1.21
C ASP A 179 -6.13 1.66 -0.46
N GLY A 180 -6.81 0.55 -0.72
CA GLY A 180 -6.63 -0.70 0.02
C GLY A 180 -5.20 -1.24 0.01
N ASP A 181 -4.45 -1.12 -1.08
CA ASP A 181 -3.04 -1.52 -1.17
C ASP A 181 -2.07 -0.33 -1.18
N ALA A 182 -2.57 0.86 -0.83
CA ALA A 182 -1.84 2.10 -0.60
C ALA A 182 -0.90 2.51 -1.74
N ASP A 183 -1.35 2.35 -3.00
CA ASP A 183 -0.65 2.83 -4.18
C ASP A 183 -1.33 4.06 -4.83
N ARG A 184 -2.49 4.50 -4.29
CA ARG A 184 -3.23 5.71 -4.67
C ARG A 184 -3.41 6.63 -3.48
N ILE A 185 -3.59 7.93 -3.75
CA ILE A 185 -3.77 8.95 -2.72
C ILE A 185 -4.93 9.88 -3.04
N GLY A 186 -5.68 10.24 -2.01
CA GLY A 186 -6.64 11.34 -1.98
C GLY A 186 -6.17 12.44 -1.02
N LEU A 187 -6.44 13.69 -1.33
CA LEU A 187 -6.02 14.85 -0.55
C LEU A 187 -7.22 15.76 -0.22
N TYR A 188 -7.22 16.31 0.99
CA TYR A 188 -8.12 17.34 1.45
C TYR A 188 -7.38 18.54 2.01
N ASN A 189 -7.89 19.73 1.75
CA ASN A 189 -7.40 20.96 2.38
C ASN A 189 -8.00 21.14 3.80
N SER A 190 -7.59 22.20 4.48
CA SER A 190 -8.06 22.55 5.85
C SER A 190 -9.55 22.89 5.95
N LYS A 191 -10.23 23.08 4.82
CA LYS A 191 -11.67 23.30 4.76
C LYS A 191 -12.48 22.00 4.55
N GLY A 192 -11.79 20.85 4.44
CA GLY A 192 -12.42 19.58 4.09
C GLY A 192 -12.90 19.52 2.63
N GLU A 193 -12.30 20.30 1.74
CA GLU A 193 -12.54 20.26 0.30
C GLU A 193 -11.55 19.30 -0.35
N PHE A 194 -12.07 18.42 -1.22
CA PHE A 194 -11.26 17.43 -1.93
C PHE A 194 -10.39 18.08 -2.98
N ILE A 195 -9.10 17.72 -2.98
CA ILE A 195 -8.14 18.13 -4.00
C ILE A 195 -7.93 16.95 -4.94
N ASP A 196 -8.34 17.12 -6.18
CA ASP A 196 -8.26 16.05 -7.17
C ASP A 196 -6.80 15.75 -7.60
N SER A 197 -6.63 14.60 -8.25
CA SER A 197 -5.32 14.11 -8.67
C SER A 197 -4.57 15.04 -9.63
N HIS A 198 -5.28 15.84 -10.45
CA HIS A 198 -4.63 16.78 -11.37
C HIS A 198 -3.98 17.92 -10.61
N HIS A 199 -4.69 18.49 -9.62
CA HIS A 199 -4.12 19.52 -8.75
C HIS A 199 -2.95 18.96 -7.93
N LEU A 200 -3.07 17.73 -7.43
CA LEU A 200 -1.99 17.08 -6.68
C LEU A 200 -0.73 16.87 -7.54
N ILE A 201 -0.90 16.43 -8.79
CA ILE A 201 0.22 16.28 -9.73
C ILE A 201 0.89 17.64 -10.00
N LEU A 202 0.12 18.71 -10.20
CA LEU A 202 0.67 20.05 -10.40
C LEU A 202 1.47 20.54 -9.19
N LEU A 203 0.98 20.30 -7.97
CA LEU A 203 1.70 20.62 -6.73
C LEU A 203 3.02 19.84 -6.62
N LEU A 204 3.01 18.54 -6.95
CA LEU A 204 4.20 17.71 -6.93
C LEU A 204 5.22 18.13 -7.99
N ILE A 205 4.78 18.46 -9.20
CA ILE A 205 5.66 18.99 -10.25
C ILE A 205 6.30 20.29 -9.79
N HIS A 206 5.51 21.23 -9.25
CA HIS A 206 6.03 22.51 -8.73
C HIS A 206 7.04 22.32 -7.58
N TYR A 207 6.88 21.28 -6.76
CA TYR A 207 7.81 20.97 -5.68
C TYR A 207 9.11 20.32 -6.17
N LEU A 208 9.06 19.51 -7.24
CA LEU A 208 10.18 18.72 -7.73
C LEU A 208 11.05 19.45 -8.78
N VAL A 209 10.55 20.53 -9.40
CA VAL A 209 11.25 21.36 -10.38
C VAL A 209 11.72 22.65 -9.75
#